data_8edcc62cb24525ba20442857386af71d
#
_entry.id   8edcc62cb24525ba20442857386af71d
#
_cell.length_a   1.000
_cell.length_b   1.000
_cell.length_c   1.000
_cell.angle_alpha   90.00
_cell.angle_beta   90.00
_cell.angle_gamma   90.00
#
_symmetry.space_group_name_H-M   'P 1'
#
loop_
_entity.id
_entity.type
_entity.pdbx_description
1 polymer ?
#
loop_
_entity_poly.entity_id
_entity_poly.type
_entity_poly.pdbx_seq_one_letter_code
_entity_poly.pdbx_strand_id
1 'polypeptide(L)'
;MRPDGTRVKNASAIVSALPYIMPRRYDAHDYITEYAEMEPMRRYIQSKRREGVRISYMALILAAYFKAYQQHPKINRFIMNSKIYQRNHFCVSFVILKTRADGTPDETSVKIFFEDGDDVISINRKIEDAVALNQKKEHNNNTDRFANFMFSLPVLPTLLVGLVKLLDRLGLLPRFVIDLSPFHTSLFITNLASINTEAIYHHCYEFGTTGVFVCMGKPIPQLPHR
;
A
#
# COMPACT_ATOMS: atom_id res chain seq x y z
N MET A 1 8.28 -22.39 -1.89
CA MET A 1 7.52 -21.70 -0.82
C MET A 1 7.67 -20.22 -1.10
N ARG A 2 6.57 -19.42 -1.12
CA ARG A 2 6.70 -17.97 -1.35
C ARG A 2 7.45 -17.31 -0.19
N PRO A 3 8.33 -16.34 -0.46
CA PRO A 3 9.10 -15.69 0.62
C PRO A 3 8.27 -14.70 1.45
N ASP A 4 7.14 -14.21 0.94
CA ASP A 4 6.29 -13.19 1.55
C ASP A 4 5.01 -13.75 2.22
N GLY A 5 4.75 -15.07 2.12
CA GLY A 5 3.53 -15.65 2.66
C GLY A 5 3.56 -17.15 2.86
N THR A 6 2.85 -17.59 3.87
CA THR A 6 2.65 -19.02 4.20
C THR A 6 1.30 -19.49 3.68
N ARG A 7 1.28 -20.60 2.95
CA ARG A 7 0.05 -21.14 2.36
C ARG A 7 -0.96 -21.56 3.44
N VAL A 8 -2.18 -21.08 3.31
CA VAL A 8 -3.32 -21.50 4.15
C VAL A 8 -3.89 -22.81 3.57
N LYS A 9 -3.84 -23.89 4.35
CA LYS A 9 -4.29 -25.24 3.93
C LYS A 9 -5.65 -25.61 4.49
N ASN A 10 -6.10 -24.94 5.55
CA ASN A 10 -7.30 -25.27 6.33
C ASN A 10 -8.46 -24.28 6.11
N ALA A 11 -8.52 -23.63 4.96
CA ALA A 11 -9.68 -22.83 4.58
C ALA A 11 -10.89 -23.75 4.29
N SER A 12 -12.12 -23.26 4.54
CA SER A 12 -13.33 -23.99 4.18
C SER A 12 -13.40 -24.25 2.67
N ALA A 13 -14.18 -25.23 2.26
CA ALA A 13 -14.31 -25.62 0.85
C ALA A 13 -14.77 -24.44 -0.03
N ILE A 14 -15.78 -23.69 0.44
CA ILE A 14 -16.29 -22.53 -0.30
C ILE A 14 -15.22 -21.43 -0.46
N VAL A 15 -14.50 -21.09 0.62
CA VAL A 15 -13.43 -20.09 0.58
C VAL A 15 -12.28 -20.54 -0.34
N SER A 16 -12.00 -21.85 -0.37
CA SER A 16 -10.97 -22.42 -1.25
C SER A 16 -11.39 -22.41 -2.74
N ALA A 17 -12.70 -22.44 -3.02
CA ALA A 17 -13.25 -22.40 -4.37
C ALA A 17 -13.28 -20.96 -4.96
N LEU A 18 -13.46 -19.93 -4.13
CA LEU A 18 -13.59 -18.54 -4.59
C LEU A 18 -12.50 -18.08 -5.56
N PRO A 19 -11.19 -18.38 -5.36
CA PRO A 19 -10.15 -17.97 -6.30
C PRO A 19 -10.24 -18.63 -7.70
N TYR A 20 -11.00 -19.69 -7.84
CA TYR A 20 -11.27 -20.34 -9.14
C TYR A 20 -12.52 -19.77 -9.81
N ILE A 21 -13.50 -19.33 -9.00
CA ILE A 21 -14.75 -18.71 -9.49
C ILE A 21 -14.50 -17.27 -9.89
N MET A 22 -13.69 -16.54 -9.12
CA MET A 22 -13.28 -15.15 -9.37
C MET A 22 -11.76 -15.11 -9.62
N PRO A 23 -11.30 -15.49 -10.83
CA PRO A 23 -9.86 -15.63 -11.10
C PRO A 23 -9.12 -14.31 -11.24
N ARG A 24 -9.85 -13.22 -11.44
CA ARG A 24 -9.32 -11.88 -11.63
C ARG A 24 -9.66 -11.00 -10.45
N ARG A 25 -8.76 -10.06 -10.10
CA ARG A 25 -8.93 -9.19 -8.95
C ARG A 25 -10.13 -8.26 -9.08
N TYR A 26 -10.38 -7.75 -10.27
CA TYR A 26 -11.50 -6.83 -10.49
C TYR A 26 -12.88 -7.50 -10.31
N ASP A 27 -12.98 -8.83 -10.43
CA ASP A 27 -14.20 -9.58 -10.16
C ASP A 27 -14.53 -9.67 -8.65
N ALA A 28 -13.52 -9.43 -7.81
CA ALA A 28 -13.59 -9.61 -6.35
C ALA A 28 -13.34 -8.30 -5.58
N HIS A 29 -13.55 -7.14 -6.23
CA HIS A 29 -13.43 -5.84 -5.56
C HIS A 29 -14.75 -5.46 -4.90
N ASP A 30 -14.69 -5.18 -3.62
CA ASP A 30 -15.75 -4.50 -2.87
C ASP A 30 -15.31 -3.07 -2.56
N TYR A 31 -16.21 -2.11 -2.73
CA TYR A 31 -15.95 -0.70 -2.48
C TYR A 31 -16.78 -0.20 -1.32
N ILE A 32 -16.12 0.36 -0.32
CA ILE A 32 -16.75 0.88 0.88
C ILE A 32 -16.30 2.32 1.08
N THR A 33 -17.24 3.21 1.36
CA THR A 33 -16.93 4.59 1.80
C THR A 33 -17.31 4.73 3.25
N GLU A 34 -16.34 5.14 4.06
CA GLU A 34 -16.51 5.40 5.49
C GLU A 34 -16.12 6.83 5.82
N TYR A 35 -16.85 7.41 6.76
CA TYR A 35 -16.61 8.76 7.24
C TYR A 35 -16.15 8.71 8.69
N ALA A 36 -14.97 9.28 8.93
CA ALA A 36 -14.42 9.37 10.26
C ALA A 36 -14.63 10.76 10.85
N GLU A 37 -15.07 10.82 12.10
CA GLU A 37 -15.22 12.08 12.82
C GLU A 37 -13.85 12.74 13.03
N MET A 38 -13.71 13.96 12.53
CA MET A 38 -12.45 14.71 12.59
C MET A 38 -12.12 15.22 13.98
N GLU A 39 -13.14 15.54 14.79
CA GLU A 39 -12.93 16.23 16.06
C GLU A 39 -12.16 15.38 17.10
N PRO A 40 -12.45 14.09 17.30
CA PRO A 40 -11.63 13.24 18.17
C PRO A 40 -10.18 13.13 17.71
N MET A 41 -9.97 12.96 16.39
CA MET A 41 -8.61 12.88 15.81
C MET A 41 -7.86 14.20 15.98
N ARG A 42 -8.51 15.32 15.74
CA ARG A 42 -7.95 16.67 15.92
C ARG A 42 -7.53 16.90 17.37
N ARG A 43 -8.39 16.57 18.34
CA ARG A 43 -8.06 16.70 19.77
C ARG A 43 -6.85 15.84 20.15
N TYR A 44 -6.79 14.62 19.67
CA TYR A 44 -5.64 13.73 19.91
C TYR A 44 -4.35 14.31 19.31
N ILE A 45 -4.36 14.73 18.06
CA ILE A 45 -3.20 15.35 17.40
C ILE A 45 -2.75 16.62 18.15
N GLN A 46 -3.69 17.46 18.59
CA GLN A 46 -3.38 18.67 19.35
C GLN A 46 -2.76 18.35 20.72
N SER A 47 -3.27 17.33 21.43
CA SER A 47 -2.68 16.91 22.71
C SER A 47 -1.25 16.45 22.51
N LYS A 48 -0.97 15.61 21.50
CA LYS A 48 0.39 15.15 21.19
C LYS A 48 1.32 16.27 20.75
N ARG A 49 0.79 17.25 20.02
CA ARG A 49 1.55 18.44 19.63
C ARG A 49 1.99 19.28 20.83
N ARG A 50 1.16 19.38 21.89
CA ARG A 50 1.55 20.05 23.17
C ARG A 50 2.67 19.29 23.89
N GLU A 51 2.76 17.98 23.68
CA GLU A 51 3.86 17.12 24.18
C GLU A 51 5.11 17.17 23.27
N GLY A 52 5.11 18.03 22.22
CA GLY A 52 6.21 18.14 21.26
C GLY A 52 6.20 17.08 20.13
N VAL A 53 5.17 16.23 20.08
CA VAL A 53 5.06 15.16 19.09
C VAL A 53 4.11 15.57 17.96
N ARG A 54 4.60 15.52 16.71
CA ARG A 54 3.76 15.72 15.52
C ARG A 54 3.20 14.37 15.06
N ILE A 55 1.93 14.33 14.73
CA ILE A 55 1.25 13.14 14.21
C ILE A 55 0.39 13.58 13.02
N SER A 56 0.48 12.82 11.93
CA SER A 56 -0.36 13.03 10.73
C SER A 56 -1.66 12.22 10.84
N TYR A 57 -2.70 12.67 10.14
CA TYR A 57 -3.94 11.89 10.00
C TYR A 57 -3.69 10.52 9.34
N MET A 58 -2.79 10.47 8.38
CA MET A 58 -2.40 9.21 7.73
C MET A 58 -1.81 8.23 8.75
N ALA A 59 -0.97 8.69 9.67
CA ALA A 59 -0.41 7.84 10.74
C ALA A 59 -1.50 7.30 11.67
N LEU A 60 -2.53 8.10 12.00
CA LEU A 60 -3.66 7.63 12.80
C LEU A 60 -4.45 6.54 12.09
N ILE A 61 -4.76 6.72 10.82
CA ILE A 61 -5.49 5.73 10.01
C ILE A 61 -4.67 4.45 9.91
N LEU A 62 -3.38 4.55 9.64
CA LEU A 62 -2.49 3.39 9.53
C LEU A 62 -2.33 2.65 10.86
N ALA A 63 -2.21 3.39 11.98
CA ALA A 63 -2.15 2.78 13.31
C ALA A 63 -3.47 2.05 13.67
N ALA A 64 -4.61 2.64 13.34
CA ALA A 64 -5.92 2.02 13.54
C ALA A 64 -6.06 0.73 12.70
N TYR A 65 -5.67 0.77 11.44
CA TYR A 65 -5.70 -0.40 10.56
C TYR A 65 -4.71 -1.49 11.04
N PHE A 66 -3.52 -1.09 11.47
CA PHE A 66 -2.53 -2.02 12.02
C PHE A 66 -3.04 -2.71 13.28
N LYS A 67 -3.69 -1.97 14.18
CA LYS A 67 -4.36 -2.54 15.36
C LYS A 67 -5.48 -3.52 14.98
N ALA A 68 -6.28 -3.19 13.97
CA ALA A 68 -7.29 -4.10 13.44
C ALA A 68 -6.68 -5.38 12.86
N TYR A 69 -5.56 -5.26 12.16
CA TYR A 69 -4.79 -6.41 11.67
C TYR A 69 -4.27 -7.30 12.82
N GLN A 70 -3.74 -6.72 13.89
CA GLN A 70 -3.27 -7.49 15.05
C GLN A 70 -4.40 -8.29 15.71
N GLN A 71 -5.62 -7.75 15.75
CA GLN A 71 -6.81 -8.43 16.25
C GLN A 71 -7.38 -9.45 15.25
N HIS A 72 -7.28 -9.16 13.97
CA HIS A 72 -7.85 -9.93 12.86
C HIS A 72 -6.82 -10.23 11.78
N PRO A 73 -5.82 -11.11 12.03
CA PRO A 73 -4.71 -11.33 11.08
C PRO A 73 -5.15 -11.82 9.69
N LYS A 74 -6.37 -12.36 9.58
CA LYS A 74 -6.93 -12.83 8.30
C LYS A 74 -7.10 -11.71 7.26
N ILE A 75 -7.23 -10.45 7.68
CA ILE A 75 -7.34 -9.32 6.74
C ILE A 75 -6.05 -9.09 5.94
N ASN A 76 -4.93 -9.67 6.36
CA ASN A 76 -3.64 -9.61 5.68
C ASN A 76 -3.36 -10.87 4.83
N ARG A 77 -4.42 -11.56 4.40
CA ARG A 77 -4.30 -12.66 3.44
C ARG A 77 -4.30 -12.12 2.01
N PHE A 78 -3.69 -12.89 1.14
CA PHE A 78 -3.71 -12.61 -0.29
C PHE A 78 -3.87 -13.90 -1.09
N ILE A 79 -4.26 -13.75 -2.34
CA ILE A 79 -4.42 -14.86 -3.28
C ILE A 79 -3.35 -14.73 -4.37
N MET A 80 -2.70 -15.84 -4.66
CA MET A 80 -1.78 -15.96 -5.78
C MET A 80 -1.86 -17.36 -6.38
N ASN A 81 -2.02 -17.43 -7.70
CA ASN A 81 -2.18 -18.69 -8.42
C ASN A 81 -3.29 -19.57 -7.81
N SER A 82 -4.46 -18.99 -7.59
CA SER A 82 -5.64 -19.61 -6.97
C SER A 82 -5.40 -20.24 -5.60
N LYS A 83 -4.35 -19.82 -4.89
CA LYS A 83 -4.02 -20.30 -3.55
C LYS A 83 -4.04 -19.14 -2.57
N ILE A 84 -4.57 -19.40 -1.37
CA ILE A 84 -4.64 -18.42 -0.29
C ILE A 84 -3.35 -18.49 0.52
N TYR A 85 -2.78 -17.33 0.80
CA TYR A 85 -1.60 -17.15 1.64
C TYR A 85 -1.88 -16.22 2.80
N GLN A 86 -1.35 -16.53 3.97
CA GLN A 86 -1.20 -15.58 5.07
C GLN A 86 0.14 -14.86 4.88
N ARG A 87 0.11 -13.53 4.80
CA ARG A 87 1.34 -12.74 4.69
C ARG A 87 2.15 -12.86 5.98
N ASN A 88 3.48 -12.97 5.85
CA ASN A 88 4.40 -13.18 6.97
C ASN A 88 4.78 -11.87 7.69
N HIS A 89 4.40 -10.73 7.16
CA HIS A 89 4.72 -9.39 7.68
C HIS A 89 3.57 -8.43 7.41
N PHE A 90 3.59 -7.28 8.04
CA PHE A 90 2.70 -6.18 7.69
C PHE A 90 3.50 -5.04 7.06
N CYS A 91 3.09 -4.58 5.90
CA CYS A 91 3.72 -3.47 5.22
C CYS A 91 2.69 -2.60 4.49
N VAL A 92 3.01 -1.34 4.37
CA VAL A 92 2.15 -0.34 3.74
C VAL A 92 2.92 0.34 2.63
N SER A 93 2.28 0.50 1.47
CA SER A 93 2.81 1.30 0.37
C SER A 93 1.99 2.58 0.22
N PHE A 94 2.66 3.67 -0.13
CA PHE A 94 2.02 4.96 -0.44
C PHE A 94 2.83 5.75 -1.46
N VAL A 95 2.20 6.73 -2.07
CA VAL A 95 2.82 7.61 -3.06
C VAL A 95 3.28 8.90 -2.41
N ILE A 96 4.47 9.33 -2.75
CA ILE A 96 5.03 10.64 -2.38
C ILE A 96 5.09 11.49 -3.64
N LEU A 97 4.48 12.66 -3.59
CA LEU A 97 4.59 13.68 -4.62
C LEU A 97 5.91 14.43 -4.43
N LYS A 98 6.66 14.59 -5.50
CA LYS A 98 7.90 15.35 -5.57
C LYS A 98 7.77 16.42 -6.65
N THR A 99 8.64 17.40 -6.60
CA THR A 99 8.83 18.36 -7.69
C THR A 99 10.23 18.13 -8.25
N ARG A 100 10.31 17.90 -9.56
CA ARG A 100 11.61 17.80 -10.26
C ARG A 100 12.30 19.15 -10.31
N ALA A 101 13.58 19.16 -10.63
CA ALA A 101 14.37 20.38 -10.78
C ALA A 101 13.82 21.35 -11.86
N ASP A 102 13.11 20.82 -12.85
CA ASP A 102 12.43 21.58 -13.91
C ASP A 102 11.03 22.09 -13.50
N GLY A 103 10.62 21.89 -12.24
CA GLY A 103 9.31 22.29 -11.71
C GLY A 103 8.17 21.31 -12.03
N THR A 104 8.41 20.23 -12.78
CA THR A 104 7.37 19.25 -13.10
C THR A 104 7.07 18.33 -11.90
N PRO A 105 5.80 17.94 -11.69
CA PRO A 105 5.45 16.98 -10.66
C PRO A 105 6.01 15.59 -10.99
N ASP A 106 6.45 14.88 -9.97
CA ASP A 106 6.94 13.53 -10.04
C ASP A 106 6.37 12.71 -8.89
N GLU A 107 6.22 11.42 -9.10
CA GLU A 107 5.65 10.50 -8.12
C GLU A 107 6.62 9.36 -7.81
N THR A 108 6.73 9.04 -6.53
CA THR A 108 7.51 7.89 -6.09
C THR A 108 6.70 7.05 -5.12
N SER A 109 6.68 5.74 -5.32
CA SER A 109 6.07 4.81 -4.39
C SER A 109 7.08 4.39 -3.32
N VAL A 110 6.65 4.40 -2.08
CA VAL A 110 7.43 4.01 -0.92
C VAL A 110 6.72 2.88 -0.19
N LYS A 111 7.50 1.95 0.35
CA LYS A 111 7.01 0.88 1.21
C LYS A 111 7.68 0.96 2.58
N ILE A 112 6.88 0.88 3.63
CA ILE A 112 7.33 0.79 5.02
C ILE A 112 6.83 -0.51 5.65
N PHE A 113 7.64 -1.10 6.54
CA PHE A 113 7.32 -2.31 7.26
C PHE A 113 6.98 -1.96 8.71
N PHE A 114 5.95 -2.63 9.24
CA PHE A 114 5.51 -2.46 10.62
C PHE A 114 5.95 -3.67 11.44
N GLU A 115 6.27 -3.43 12.68
CA GLU A 115 6.66 -4.41 13.69
C GLU A 115 5.60 -4.50 14.78
N ASP A 116 5.53 -5.62 15.50
CA ASP A 116 4.46 -5.86 16.47
C ASP A 116 4.36 -4.80 17.59
N GLY A 117 5.47 -4.13 17.91
CA GLY A 117 5.52 -3.06 18.90
C GLY A 117 5.22 -1.65 18.37
N ASP A 118 4.90 -1.51 17.09
CA ASP A 118 4.65 -0.20 16.49
C ASP A 118 3.35 0.42 17.01
N ASP A 119 3.47 1.66 17.46
CA ASP A 119 2.39 2.56 17.84
C ASP A 119 2.22 3.72 16.84
N VAL A 120 1.29 4.60 17.09
CA VAL A 120 1.02 5.75 16.22
C VAL A 120 2.25 6.67 16.07
N ILE A 121 3.10 6.76 17.09
CA ILE A 121 4.28 7.64 17.07
C ILE A 121 5.38 7.03 16.23
N SER A 122 5.66 5.74 16.41
CA SER A 122 6.66 5.02 15.62
C SER A 122 6.24 4.91 14.15
N ILE A 123 4.96 4.67 13.87
CA ILE A 123 4.40 4.65 12.52
C ILE A 123 4.57 6.03 11.86
N ASN A 124 4.23 7.12 12.57
CA ASN A 124 4.40 8.47 12.03
C ASN A 124 5.87 8.77 11.71
N ARG A 125 6.80 8.36 12.59
CA ARG A 125 8.25 8.50 12.35
C ARG A 125 8.67 7.72 11.10
N LYS A 126 8.25 6.46 10.95
CA LYS A 126 8.54 5.65 9.76
C LYS A 126 8.04 6.33 8.47
N ILE A 127 6.87 6.98 8.51
CA ILE A 127 6.34 7.75 7.38
C ILE A 127 7.24 8.97 7.09
N GLU A 128 7.56 9.77 8.11
CA GLU A 128 8.39 10.98 7.98
C GLU A 128 9.78 10.64 7.45
N ASP A 129 10.43 9.61 7.99
CA ASP A 129 11.75 9.14 7.56
C ASP A 129 11.72 8.68 6.09
N ALA A 130 10.68 7.94 5.70
CA ALA A 130 10.49 7.49 4.34
C ALA A 130 10.28 8.67 3.37
N VAL A 131 9.50 9.67 3.76
CA VAL A 131 9.30 10.90 2.97
C VAL A 131 10.61 11.67 2.86
N ALA A 132 11.31 11.94 3.97
CA ALA A 132 12.55 12.69 3.99
C ALA A 132 13.66 12.02 3.17
N LEU A 133 13.78 10.69 3.26
CA LEU A 133 14.75 9.91 2.49
C LEU A 133 14.49 10.02 0.99
N ASN A 134 13.23 10.00 0.59
CA ASN A 134 12.87 10.02 -0.83
C ASN A 134 12.82 11.43 -1.42
N GLN A 135 12.56 12.45 -0.63
CA GLN A 135 12.69 13.85 -1.08
C GLN A 135 14.16 14.25 -1.37
N LYS A 136 15.11 13.69 -0.62
CA LYS A 136 16.56 13.94 -0.80
C LYS A 136 17.21 13.15 -1.94
N LYS A 137 16.56 12.08 -2.42
CA LYS A 137 17.06 11.30 -3.55
C LYS A 137 16.84 12.10 -4.83
N GLU A 138 17.91 12.73 -5.33
CA GLU A 138 17.95 13.19 -6.72
C GLU A 138 17.75 11.99 -7.67
N HIS A 139 17.04 12.21 -8.76
CA HIS A 139 16.96 11.22 -9.83
C HIS A 139 18.37 10.81 -10.24
N ASN A 140 18.70 9.54 -10.03
CA ASN A 140 19.94 8.99 -10.52
C ASN A 140 19.82 8.86 -12.06
N ASN A 141 20.41 9.82 -12.77
CA ASN A 141 20.38 9.90 -14.24
C ASN A 141 20.70 8.57 -14.94
N ASN A 142 21.47 7.69 -14.30
CA ASN A 142 21.83 6.39 -14.85
C ASN A 142 20.65 5.38 -14.77
N THR A 143 19.86 5.41 -13.70
CA THR A 143 18.67 4.57 -13.55
C THR A 143 17.59 4.96 -14.54
N ASP A 144 17.36 6.27 -14.71
CA ASP A 144 16.39 6.78 -15.67
C ASP A 144 16.84 6.49 -17.12
N ARG A 145 18.12 6.64 -17.41
CA ARG A 145 18.67 6.28 -18.73
C ARG A 145 18.52 4.80 -19.02
N PHE A 146 18.78 3.94 -18.05
CA PHE A 146 18.58 2.49 -18.19
C PHE A 146 17.10 2.14 -18.36
N ALA A 147 16.23 2.74 -17.56
CA ALA A 147 14.78 2.56 -17.69
C ALA A 147 14.28 3.02 -19.05
N ASN A 148 14.66 4.23 -19.47
CA ASN A 148 14.29 4.76 -20.79
C ASN A 148 14.80 3.88 -21.94
N PHE A 149 16.03 3.37 -21.86
CA PHE A 149 16.55 2.42 -22.82
C PHE A 149 15.73 1.12 -22.85
N MET A 150 15.43 0.56 -21.67
CA MET A 150 14.62 -0.66 -21.55
C MET A 150 13.21 -0.47 -22.13
N PHE A 151 12.58 0.68 -21.86
CA PHE A 151 11.24 0.99 -22.35
C PHE A 151 11.22 1.48 -23.81
N SER A 152 12.35 1.83 -24.41
CA SER A 152 12.44 2.18 -25.83
C SER A 152 12.34 0.95 -26.75
N LEU A 153 12.56 -0.25 -26.22
CA LEU A 153 12.48 -1.49 -26.99
C LEU A 153 11.06 -2.06 -26.90
N PRO A 154 10.30 -2.19 -28.00
CA PRO A 154 8.84 -2.43 -27.95
C PRO A 154 8.44 -3.79 -27.33
N VAL A 155 9.30 -4.78 -27.37
CA VAL A 155 9.01 -6.15 -26.90
C VAL A 155 9.61 -6.43 -25.54
N LEU A 156 10.75 -5.84 -25.21
CA LEU A 156 11.52 -6.15 -24.01
C LEU A 156 10.78 -5.86 -22.69
N PRO A 157 10.09 -4.73 -22.51
CA PRO A 157 9.30 -4.49 -21.30
C PRO A 157 8.20 -5.52 -21.11
N THR A 158 7.53 -5.92 -22.18
CA THR A 158 6.46 -6.94 -22.15
C THR A 158 6.99 -8.29 -21.71
N LEU A 159 8.13 -8.71 -22.27
CA LEU A 159 8.77 -9.97 -21.89
C LEU A 159 9.27 -9.96 -20.43
N LEU A 160 9.91 -8.85 -20.03
CA LEU A 160 10.43 -8.71 -18.66
C LEU A 160 9.30 -8.70 -17.63
N VAL A 161 8.28 -7.91 -17.85
CA VAL A 161 7.09 -7.86 -16.97
C VAL A 161 6.38 -9.21 -16.98
N GLY A 162 6.27 -9.86 -18.15
CA GLY A 162 5.72 -11.22 -18.28
C GLY A 162 6.49 -12.24 -17.46
N LEU A 163 7.82 -12.21 -17.52
CA LEU A 163 8.69 -13.08 -16.72
C LEU A 163 8.52 -12.81 -15.21
N VAL A 164 8.52 -11.55 -14.79
CA VAL A 164 8.32 -11.17 -13.37
C VAL A 164 6.97 -11.68 -12.88
N LYS A 165 5.89 -11.49 -13.66
CA LYS A 165 4.55 -12.02 -13.34
C LYS A 165 4.53 -13.55 -13.23
N LEU A 166 5.24 -14.23 -14.12
CA LEU A 166 5.34 -15.70 -14.09
C LEU A 166 6.09 -16.18 -12.84
N LEU A 167 7.23 -15.57 -12.54
CA LEU A 167 8.02 -15.90 -11.34
C LEU A 167 7.22 -15.64 -10.06
N ASP A 168 6.47 -14.52 -10.00
CA ASP A 168 5.60 -14.21 -8.89
C ASP A 168 4.49 -15.27 -8.74
N ARG A 169 3.83 -15.63 -9.84
CA ARG A 169 2.78 -16.66 -9.86
C ARG A 169 3.28 -18.02 -9.38
N LEU A 170 4.51 -18.38 -9.75
CA LEU A 170 5.16 -19.62 -9.32
C LEU A 170 5.72 -19.56 -7.88
N GLY A 171 5.75 -18.35 -7.26
CA GLY A 171 6.34 -18.14 -5.94
C GLY A 171 7.86 -18.16 -5.93
N LEU A 172 8.48 -17.92 -7.09
CA LEU A 172 9.94 -17.91 -7.31
C LEU A 172 10.51 -16.48 -7.35
N LEU A 173 9.66 -15.45 -7.20
CA LEU A 173 10.12 -14.07 -7.18
C LEU A 173 11.02 -13.84 -5.96
N PRO A 174 12.25 -13.30 -6.13
CA PRO A 174 13.18 -13.08 -5.04
C PRO A 174 12.61 -12.11 -3.99
N ARG A 175 12.91 -12.33 -2.72
CA ARG A 175 12.43 -11.52 -1.60
C ARG A 175 12.71 -10.03 -1.79
N PHE A 176 13.92 -9.66 -2.22
CA PHE A 176 14.27 -8.26 -2.41
C PHE A 176 13.41 -7.56 -3.48
N VAL A 177 12.99 -8.28 -4.53
CA VAL A 177 12.08 -7.73 -5.56
C VAL A 177 10.69 -7.49 -4.96
N ILE A 178 10.19 -8.43 -4.16
CA ILE A 178 8.91 -8.31 -3.46
C ILE A 178 8.97 -7.12 -2.49
N ASP A 179 10.05 -6.97 -1.74
CA ASP A 179 10.20 -5.91 -0.75
C ASP A 179 10.31 -4.51 -1.40
N LEU A 180 10.91 -4.42 -2.58
CA LEU A 180 10.96 -3.17 -3.37
C LEU A 180 9.64 -2.86 -4.10
N SER A 181 8.88 -3.88 -4.48
CA SER A 181 7.65 -3.70 -5.25
C SER A 181 6.54 -3.08 -4.42
N PRO A 182 5.97 -1.94 -4.79
CA PRO A 182 4.85 -1.33 -4.09
C PRO A 182 3.56 -2.14 -4.21
N PHE A 183 3.48 -3.06 -5.17
CA PHE A 183 2.31 -3.90 -5.44
C PHE A 183 2.22 -5.14 -4.55
N HIS A 184 3.28 -5.46 -3.80
CA HIS A 184 3.33 -6.59 -2.86
C HIS A 184 3.24 -6.08 -1.43
N THR A 185 2.10 -5.51 -1.05
CA THR A 185 1.88 -4.85 0.24
C THR A 185 0.60 -5.34 0.92
N SER A 186 0.51 -5.17 2.22
CA SER A 186 -0.71 -5.45 3.00
C SER A 186 -1.80 -4.44 2.70
N LEU A 187 -1.41 -3.17 2.63
CA LEU A 187 -2.26 -2.03 2.40
C LEU A 187 -1.55 -1.05 1.48
N PHE A 188 -2.25 -0.53 0.48
CA PHE A 188 -1.83 0.64 -0.26
C PHE A 188 -2.68 1.83 0.17
N ILE A 189 -2.08 2.97 0.50
CA ILE A 189 -2.80 4.18 0.88
C ILE A 189 -2.39 5.36 0.00
N THR A 190 -3.38 6.12 -0.45
CA THR A 190 -3.16 7.41 -1.10
C THR A 190 -3.80 8.53 -0.29
N ASN A 191 -3.08 9.63 -0.12
CA ASN A 191 -3.53 10.80 0.63
C ASN A 191 -3.95 11.92 -0.32
N LEU A 192 -5.19 11.85 -0.82
CA LEU A 192 -5.77 12.86 -1.70
C LEU A 192 -6.10 14.16 -0.95
N ALA A 193 -6.23 14.11 0.38
CA ALA A 193 -6.39 15.31 1.20
C ALA A 193 -5.20 16.26 1.07
N SER A 194 -4.01 15.76 0.81
CA SER A 194 -2.80 16.58 0.62
C SER A 194 -2.86 17.50 -0.60
N ILE A 195 -3.67 17.16 -1.58
CA ILE A 195 -3.94 17.94 -2.80
C ILE A 195 -5.36 18.50 -2.82
N ASN A 196 -6.02 18.58 -1.66
CA ASN A 196 -7.38 19.11 -1.46
C ASN A 196 -8.46 18.43 -2.31
N THR A 197 -8.31 17.12 -2.56
CA THR A 197 -9.23 16.33 -3.37
C THR A 197 -10.06 15.38 -2.48
N GLU A 198 -11.28 15.08 -2.89
CA GLU A 198 -12.13 14.08 -2.24
C GLU A 198 -11.61 12.66 -2.43
N ALA A 199 -12.05 11.75 -1.58
CA ALA A 199 -11.74 10.34 -1.75
C ALA A 199 -12.39 9.81 -3.03
N ILE A 200 -11.68 8.92 -3.71
CA ILE A 200 -12.17 8.23 -4.91
C ILE A 200 -12.12 6.72 -4.69
N TYR A 201 -12.93 5.99 -5.41
CA TYR A 201 -12.75 4.55 -5.51
C TYR A 201 -11.52 4.23 -6.34
N HIS A 202 -10.67 3.36 -5.80
CA HIS A 202 -9.47 2.92 -6.48
C HIS A 202 -9.41 1.39 -6.46
N HIS A 203 -9.09 0.77 -7.58
CA HIS A 203 -8.93 -0.68 -7.66
C HIS A 203 -7.52 -1.12 -7.26
N CYS A 204 -7.38 -2.35 -6.75
CA CYS A 204 -6.08 -2.99 -6.61
C CYS A 204 -5.56 -3.42 -7.98
N TYR A 205 -4.25 -3.28 -8.17
CA TYR A 205 -3.62 -3.72 -9.41
C TYR A 205 -3.70 -5.24 -9.59
N GLU A 206 -3.82 -5.69 -10.83
CA GLU A 206 -3.83 -7.12 -11.16
C GLU A 206 -2.46 -7.77 -10.88
N PHE A 207 -1.38 -6.99 -10.92
CA PHE A 207 -0.04 -7.43 -10.53
C PHE A 207 0.20 -7.24 -9.03
N GLY A 208 0.88 -8.22 -8.42
CA GLY A 208 1.23 -8.19 -6.99
C GLY A 208 0.18 -8.82 -6.08
N THR A 209 0.23 -8.49 -4.81
CA THR A 209 -0.55 -9.14 -3.75
C THR A 209 -1.25 -8.17 -2.81
N THR A 210 -1.36 -6.90 -3.19
CA THR A 210 -2.08 -5.88 -2.41
C THR A 210 -3.54 -6.28 -2.25
N GLY A 211 -4.02 -6.42 -1.03
CA GLY A 211 -5.41 -6.83 -0.74
C GLY A 211 -6.35 -5.68 -0.46
N VAL A 212 -5.82 -4.55 0.00
CA VAL A 212 -6.62 -3.38 0.40
C VAL A 212 -5.99 -2.12 -0.16
N PHE A 213 -6.84 -1.25 -0.72
CA PHE A 213 -6.47 0.09 -1.17
C PHE A 213 -7.31 1.13 -0.44
N VAL A 214 -6.67 2.07 0.23
CA VAL A 214 -7.35 3.14 0.97
C VAL A 214 -7.08 4.47 0.28
N CYS A 215 -8.15 5.22 -0.02
CA CYS A 215 -8.08 6.61 -0.46
C CYS A 215 -8.53 7.52 0.67
N MET A 216 -7.63 8.32 1.21
CA MET A 216 -7.94 9.32 2.21
C MET A 216 -8.27 10.64 1.53
N GLY A 217 -9.55 11.05 1.59
CA GLY A 217 -10.02 12.31 1.02
C GLY A 217 -9.88 13.49 1.97
N LYS A 218 -10.06 14.70 1.43
CA LYS A 218 -10.12 15.93 2.23
C LYS A 218 -11.28 15.91 3.23
N PRO A 219 -11.18 16.64 4.34
CA PRO A 219 -12.33 16.86 5.23
C PRO A 219 -13.49 17.50 4.47
N ILE A 220 -14.69 16.98 4.70
CA ILE A 220 -15.93 17.56 4.17
C ILE A 220 -16.68 18.25 5.31
N PRO A 221 -17.33 19.42 5.06
CA PRO A 221 -18.23 20.03 6.04
C PRO A 221 -19.40 19.09 6.25
N GLN A 222 -19.81 18.91 7.49
CA GLN A 222 -20.89 18.06 8.01
C GLN A 222 -21.72 17.33 6.95
N LEU A 223 -21.69 16.01 7.00
CA LEU A 223 -22.70 15.21 6.30
C LEU A 223 -24.08 15.56 6.85
N PRO A 224 -25.10 15.71 5.99
CA PRO A 224 -26.46 15.77 6.46
C PRO A 224 -26.71 14.52 7.30
N HIS A 225 -27.26 14.70 8.49
CA HIS A 225 -27.69 13.59 9.32
C HIS A 225 -28.65 12.73 8.51
N ARG A 226 -28.28 11.47 8.30
CA ARG A 226 -29.19 10.46 7.80
C ARG A 226 -30.12 10.00 8.91
#